data_74b1f51f8a9c34baa3a7db75d7d5f1a5
#
_entry.id   74b1f51f8a9c34baa3a7db75d7d5f1a5
#
_cell.length_a   1.000
_cell.length_b   1.000
_cell.length_c   1.000
_cell.angle_alpha   90.00
_cell.angle_beta   90.00
_cell.angle_gamma   90.00
#
_symmetry.space_group_name_H-M   'P 1'
#
loop_
_entity.id
_entity.type
_entity.pdbx_description
1 polymer ?
#
loop_
_entity_poly.entity_id
_entity_poly.type
_entity_poly.pdbx_seq_one_letter_code
_entity_poly.pdbx_strand_id
1 'polypeptide(L)'
;MSMLVVRPGLLSLLQDRGRFGVHHIGLTNGGPLDQEAFAWANRLLGNDANACVIEVSFGGLQLQAQVDTYIAVTGADMPLQIDGVTQELWTTHKVNAGSKISLGFAQQGTRTYVAVAGGWQTPYSFGSRSTVVREKIGGLSSGARLTDNDLLACAETTRLQRYTLTESYQPQYANHAELRVILGYQQALFSPSTQQLFFTSTYTLTDRADRMGMRLEGANVACGTSQMLSEGICHGAIQIPADGQPIVLLNDRQTIGGYP
;
A
#
# COMPACT_ATOMS: atom_id res chain seq x y z
N MET A 1 -8.65 5.65 -24.30
CA MET A 1 -8.14 6.74 -23.46
C MET A 1 -7.31 6.12 -22.37
N SER A 2 -6.04 6.56 -22.21
CA SER A 2 -5.10 5.87 -21.31
C SER A 2 -3.93 6.78 -20.89
N MET A 3 -3.16 6.29 -19.90
CA MET A 3 -1.80 6.74 -19.63
C MET A 3 -0.84 5.58 -19.88
N LEU A 4 0.32 5.89 -20.44
CA LEU A 4 1.40 4.95 -20.67
C LEU A 4 2.31 4.92 -19.45
N VAL A 5 2.63 3.74 -18.95
CA VAL A 5 3.71 3.54 -17.97
C VAL A 5 5.04 3.57 -18.71
N VAL A 6 5.79 4.66 -18.56
CA VAL A 6 7.13 4.81 -19.16
C VAL A 6 8.16 4.07 -18.29
N ARG A 7 7.99 4.14 -16.97
CA ARG A 7 8.80 3.43 -15.98
C ARG A 7 7.94 3.14 -14.76
N PRO A 8 7.85 1.89 -14.29
CA PRO A 8 6.98 1.54 -13.15
C PRO A 8 7.58 1.91 -11.78
N GLY A 9 8.84 2.33 -11.69
CA GLY A 9 9.53 2.50 -10.43
C GLY A 9 9.95 1.17 -9.80
N LEU A 10 10.24 1.20 -8.50
CA LEU A 10 10.67 -0.03 -7.78
C LEU A 10 9.52 -1.02 -7.64
N LEU A 11 8.35 -0.54 -7.25
CA LEU A 11 7.12 -1.34 -7.17
C LEU A 11 5.91 -0.42 -7.26
N SER A 12 5.11 -0.58 -8.30
CA SER A 12 3.84 0.10 -8.48
C SER A 12 2.71 -0.90 -8.70
N LEU A 13 1.65 -0.77 -7.90
CA LEU A 13 0.51 -1.69 -7.88
C LEU A 13 -0.79 -0.90 -7.99
N LEU A 14 -1.76 -1.45 -8.70
CA LEU A 14 -3.12 -0.94 -8.73
C LEU A 14 -3.87 -1.41 -7.47
N GLN A 15 -4.42 -0.46 -6.72
CA GLN A 15 -5.13 -0.72 -5.48
C GLN A 15 -6.46 0.04 -5.44
N ASP A 16 -7.54 -0.65 -5.08
CA ASP A 16 -8.76 -0.07 -4.54
C ASP A 16 -8.82 -0.38 -3.03
N ARG A 17 -9.94 -0.25 -2.35
CA ARG A 17 -10.05 -0.53 -0.91
C ARG A 17 -9.77 -1.99 -0.52
N GLY A 18 -9.64 -2.88 -1.50
CA GLY A 18 -9.41 -4.30 -1.30
C GLY A 18 -10.68 -5.14 -1.45
N ARG A 19 -10.51 -6.46 -1.39
CA ARG A 19 -11.58 -7.46 -1.50
C ARG A 19 -11.99 -7.98 -0.14
N PHE A 20 -13.29 -8.00 0.11
CA PHE A 20 -13.86 -8.40 1.37
C PHE A 20 -14.81 -9.60 1.21
N GLY A 21 -14.97 -10.38 2.28
CA GLY A 21 -15.87 -11.54 2.29
C GLY A 21 -15.33 -12.80 1.59
N VAL A 22 -14.03 -12.81 1.20
CA VAL A 22 -13.42 -13.91 0.44
C VAL A 22 -12.35 -14.69 1.21
N HIS A 23 -12.13 -14.40 2.48
CA HIS A 23 -11.16 -15.11 3.32
C HIS A 23 -11.47 -16.61 3.43
N HIS A 24 -12.75 -16.99 3.40
CA HIS A 24 -13.19 -18.38 3.48
C HIS A 24 -12.73 -19.25 2.29
N ILE A 25 -12.35 -18.65 1.18
CA ILE A 25 -11.73 -19.33 0.03
C ILE A 25 -10.21 -19.10 -0.05
N GLY A 26 -9.60 -18.55 1.01
CA GLY A 26 -8.16 -18.35 1.12
C GLY A 26 -7.61 -17.09 0.44
N LEU A 27 -8.47 -16.18 -0.07
CA LEU A 27 -8.03 -14.95 -0.71
C LEU A 27 -7.88 -13.81 0.29
N THR A 28 -6.78 -13.06 0.18
CA THR A 28 -6.48 -11.91 1.04
C THR A 28 -7.24 -10.66 0.59
N ASN A 29 -7.30 -9.66 1.48
CA ASN A 29 -7.96 -8.39 1.18
C ASN A 29 -7.21 -7.60 0.09
N GLY A 30 -5.88 -7.55 0.12
CA GLY A 30 -5.14 -6.55 -0.63
C GLY A 30 -5.48 -5.13 -0.12
N GLY A 31 -5.51 -4.16 -1.03
CA GLY A 31 -5.84 -2.77 -0.73
C GLY A 31 -4.63 -1.93 -0.33
N PRO A 32 -4.82 -0.62 -0.07
CA PRO A 32 -3.73 0.30 0.18
C PRO A 32 -3.11 0.07 1.56
N LEU A 33 -1.78 0.16 1.67
CA LEU A 33 -1.09 0.10 2.96
C LEU A 33 -1.30 1.37 3.79
N ASP A 34 -1.40 2.53 3.15
CA ASP A 34 -1.80 3.80 3.76
C ASP A 34 -3.21 4.17 3.28
N GLN A 35 -4.19 3.82 4.11
CA GLN A 35 -5.61 4.03 3.79
C GLN A 35 -5.99 5.51 3.78
N GLU A 36 -5.33 6.34 4.58
CA GLU A 36 -5.63 7.76 4.66
C GLU A 36 -5.16 8.48 3.40
N ALA A 37 -3.91 8.28 3.00
CA ALA A 37 -3.38 8.85 1.76
C ALA A 37 -4.18 8.38 0.53
N PHE A 38 -4.54 7.10 0.45
CA PHE A 38 -5.42 6.55 -0.58
C PHE A 38 -6.77 7.28 -0.63
N ALA A 39 -7.41 7.46 0.52
CA ALA A 39 -8.71 8.12 0.60
C ALA A 39 -8.65 9.58 0.12
N TRP A 40 -7.61 10.31 0.53
CA TRP A 40 -7.40 11.69 0.10
C TRP A 40 -7.09 11.81 -1.40
N ALA A 41 -6.31 10.89 -1.98
CA ALA A 41 -6.06 10.89 -3.42
C ALA A 41 -7.36 10.89 -4.23
N ASN A 42 -8.30 10.01 -3.85
CA ASN A 42 -9.61 9.94 -4.48
C ASN A 42 -10.49 11.14 -4.16
N ARG A 43 -10.51 11.59 -2.91
CA ARG A 43 -11.34 12.72 -2.47
C ARG A 43 -10.99 14.03 -3.17
N LEU A 44 -9.70 14.30 -3.39
CA LEU A 44 -9.22 15.49 -4.10
C LEU A 44 -9.73 15.56 -5.55
N LEU A 45 -10.02 14.44 -6.17
CA LEU A 45 -10.55 14.35 -7.53
C LEU A 45 -12.07 14.18 -7.57
N GLY A 46 -12.75 14.10 -6.41
CA GLY A 46 -14.18 13.79 -6.36
C GLY A 46 -14.52 12.38 -6.88
N ASN A 47 -13.56 11.47 -6.84
CA ASN A 47 -13.75 10.07 -7.23
C ASN A 47 -14.64 9.33 -6.23
N ASP A 48 -15.19 8.18 -6.67
CA ASP A 48 -15.73 7.19 -5.73
C ASP A 48 -14.69 6.80 -4.69
N ALA A 49 -15.11 6.60 -3.43
CA ALA A 49 -14.22 6.26 -2.33
C ALA A 49 -13.47 4.92 -2.51
N ASN A 50 -13.95 4.08 -3.42
CA ASN A 50 -13.33 2.80 -3.81
C ASN A 50 -12.65 2.87 -5.19
N ALA A 51 -12.48 4.06 -5.78
CA ALA A 51 -11.83 4.17 -7.08
C ALA A 51 -10.38 3.69 -7.01
N CYS A 52 -9.96 2.97 -8.06
CA CYS A 52 -8.63 2.41 -8.15
C CYS A 52 -7.57 3.49 -8.31
N VAL A 53 -6.47 3.36 -7.58
CA VAL A 53 -5.28 4.23 -7.63
C VAL A 53 -4.02 3.40 -7.89
N ILE A 54 -2.91 4.04 -8.25
CA ILE A 54 -1.60 3.41 -8.23
C ILE A 54 -0.98 3.64 -6.85
N GLU A 55 -0.65 2.57 -6.14
CA GLU A 55 0.23 2.61 -4.96
C GLU A 55 1.67 2.47 -5.43
N VAL A 56 2.50 3.49 -5.16
CA VAL A 56 3.91 3.53 -5.54
C VAL A 56 4.77 3.33 -4.31
N SER A 57 5.60 2.32 -4.32
CA SER A 57 6.54 2.03 -3.22
C SER A 57 7.90 2.63 -3.54
N PHE A 58 8.42 3.46 -2.62
CA PHE A 58 9.74 4.09 -2.67
C PHE A 58 10.01 5.04 -3.84
N GLY A 59 9.17 5.05 -4.90
CA GLY A 59 9.25 6.02 -6.00
C GLY A 59 9.75 5.49 -7.33
N GLY A 60 10.11 6.41 -8.23
CA GLY A 60 10.65 6.14 -9.55
C GLY A 60 9.61 5.92 -10.65
N LEU A 61 8.30 6.08 -10.37
CA LEU A 61 7.23 5.97 -11.36
C LEU A 61 7.30 7.12 -12.38
N GLN A 62 7.17 6.78 -13.66
CA GLN A 62 7.01 7.74 -14.75
C GLN A 62 5.83 7.32 -15.62
N LEU A 63 4.93 8.28 -15.86
CA LEU A 63 3.75 8.10 -16.71
C LEU A 63 3.76 9.13 -17.83
N GLN A 64 3.12 8.81 -18.96
CA GLN A 64 2.81 9.74 -20.02
C GLN A 64 1.31 9.73 -20.30
N ALA A 65 0.69 10.90 -20.16
CA ALA A 65 -0.73 11.08 -20.46
C ALA A 65 -0.97 10.98 -21.97
N GLN A 66 -2.00 10.24 -22.38
CA GLN A 66 -2.44 10.19 -23.78
C GLN A 66 -3.76 10.93 -23.98
N VAL A 67 -4.33 11.48 -22.91
CA VAL A 67 -5.57 12.26 -22.88
C VAL A 67 -5.45 13.40 -21.88
N ASP A 68 -6.29 14.40 -22.04
CA ASP A 68 -6.44 15.46 -21.03
C ASP A 68 -7.19 14.92 -19.82
N THR A 69 -6.63 15.07 -18.64
CA THR A 69 -7.27 14.60 -17.40
C THR A 69 -6.73 15.34 -16.18
N TYR A 70 -7.11 14.89 -14.99
CA TYR A 70 -6.59 15.39 -13.72
C TYR A 70 -6.05 14.26 -12.88
N ILE A 71 -4.99 14.55 -12.13
CA ILE A 71 -4.39 13.63 -11.17
C ILE A 71 -4.33 14.27 -9.80
N ALA A 72 -4.29 13.45 -8.75
CA ALA A 72 -3.89 13.84 -7.41
C ALA A 72 -2.85 12.85 -6.90
N VAL A 73 -1.84 13.37 -6.22
CA VAL A 73 -0.74 12.57 -5.66
C VAL A 73 -0.66 12.84 -4.17
N THR A 74 -0.76 11.81 -3.35
CA THR A 74 -0.79 11.88 -1.88
C THR A 74 0.09 10.80 -1.26
N GLY A 75 0.41 10.92 0.01
CA GLY A 75 1.23 9.94 0.72
C GLY A 75 2.64 10.45 1.01
N ALA A 76 3.61 9.55 1.01
CA ALA A 76 5.01 9.81 1.30
C ALA A 76 5.57 10.97 0.45
N ASP A 77 6.54 11.68 1.00
CA ASP A 77 7.24 12.76 0.32
C ASP A 77 8.12 12.20 -0.82
N MET A 78 7.53 12.17 -2.02
CA MET A 78 8.19 11.81 -3.27
C MET A 78 8.10 13.01 -4.22
N PRO A 79 9.21 13.63 -4.62
CA PRO A 79 9.17 14.78 -5.54
C PRO A 79 8.35 14.51 -6.79
N LEU A 80 7.27 15.27 -6.98
CA LEU A 80 6.40 15.19 -8.16
C LEU A 80 6.83 16.21 -9.20
N GLN A 81 6.98 15.79 -10.45
CA GLN A 81 7.17 16.69 -11.59
C GLN A 81 6.15 16.40 -12.68
N ILE A 82 5.62 17.46 -13.30
CA ILE A 82 4.82 17.40 -14.52
C ILE A 82 5.55 18.25 -15.57
N ASP A 83 5.92 17.62 -16.68
CA ASP A 83 6.70 18.24 -17.77
C ASP A 83 8.01 18.91 -17.28
N GLY A 84 8.67 18.29 -16.27
CA GLY A 84 9.90 18.80 -15.66
C GLY A 84 9.72 19.91 -14.64
N VAL A 85 8.49 20.38 -14.41
CA VAL A 85 8.16 21.39 -13.40
C VAL A 85 7.73 20.72 -12.11
N THR A 86 8.38 21.05 -11.00
CA THR A 86 8.03 20.53 -9.66
C THR A 86 6.62 20.97 -9.27
N GLN A 87 5.85 20.04 -8.74
CA GLN A 87 4.47 20.22 -8.29
C GLN A 87 4.32 19.82 -6.83
N GLU A 88 3.33 20.40 -6.18
CA GLU A 88 2.95 20.05 -4.79
C GLU A 88 2.22 18.72 -4.74
N LEU A 89 2.48 17.91 -3.70
CA LEU A 89 1.64 16.79 -3.33
C LEU A 89 0.33 17.27 -2.68
N TRP A 90 -0.61 16.38 -2.48
CA TRP A 90 -1.90 16.66 -1.81
C TRP A 90 -2.75 17.72 -2.54
N THR A 91 -2.54 17.84 -3.83
CA THR A 91 -3.19 18.85 -4.70
C THR A 91 -3.65 18.19 -6.00
N THR A 92 -4.74 18.72 -6.57
CA THR A 92 -5.25 18.33 -7.89
C THR A 92 -4.44 19.03 -8.98
N HIS A 93 -3.91 18.29 -9.95
CA HIS A 93 -3.17 18.80 -11.10
C HIS A 93 -3.86 18.43 -12.40
N LYS A 94 -3.96 19.41 -13.31
CA LYS A 94 -4.34 19.14 -14.70
C LYS A 94 -3.13 18.57 -15.44
N VAL A 95 -3.33 17.51 -16.20
CA VAL A 95 -2.36 16.95 -17.14
C VAL A 95 -2.96 16.92 -18.52
N ASN A 96 -2.22 17.39 -19.53
CA ASN A 96 -2.66 17.40 -20.92
C ASN A 96 -2.15 16.14 -21.64
N ALA A 97 -2.78 15.80 -22.74
CA ALA A 97 -2.25 14.75 -23.63
C ALA A 97 -0.79 15.08 -24.02
N GLY A 98 0.10 14.10 -23.86
CA GLY A 98 1.55 14.24 -24.04
C GLY A 98 2.34 14.58 -22.79
N SER A 99 1.70 15.10 -21.73
CA SER A 99 2.39 15.46 -20.46
C SER A 99 3.07 14.24 -19.84
N LYS A 100 4.27 14.47 -19.32
CA LYS A 100 5.07 13.50 -18.57
C LYS A 100 4.94 13.76 -17.08
N ILE A 101 4.54 12.73 -16.32
CA ILE A 101 4.42 12.76 -14.88
C ILE A 101 5.56 11.90 -14.32
N SER A 102 6.35 12.43 -13.40
CA SER A 102 7.47 11.72 -12.77
C SER A 102 7.41 11.86 -11.27
N LEU A 103 7.52 10.73 -10.56
CA LEU A 103 7.76 10.68 -9.13
C LEU A 103 9.22 10.34 -8.86
N GLY A 104 9.90 11.18 -8.09
CA GLY A 104 11.22 10.88 -7.54
C GLY A 104 11.18 9.78 -6.50
N PHE A 105 12.32 9.54 -5.84
CA PHE A 105 12.39 8.61 -4.72
C PHE A 105 11.96 9.27 -3.41
N ALA A 106 11.40 8.47 -2.50
CA ALA A 106 10.89 8.93 -1.22
C ALA A 106 11.98 9.57 -0.36
N GLN A 107 11.71 10.75 0.17
CA GLN A 107 12.53 11.45 1.16
C GLN A 107 12.04 11.17 2.58
N GLN A 108 10.71 11.06 2.78
CA GLN A 108 10.05 10.63 4.00
C GLN A 108 8.85 9.73 3.67
N GLY A 109 8.61 8.72 4.50
CA GLY A 109 7.59 7.72 4.22
C GLY A 109 8.01 6.71 3.15
N THR A 110 7.11 5.84 2.72
CA THR A 110 7.44 4.76 1.80
C THR A 110 6.40 4.52 0.71
N ARG A 111 5.20 5.07 0.84
CA ARG A 111 4.07 4.82 -0.07
C ARG A 111 3.44 6.12 -0.52
N THR A 112 3.24 6.24 -1.83
CA THR A 112 2.55 7.37 -2.46
C THR A 112 1.46 6.83 -3.38
N TYR A 113 0.35 7.55 -3.46
CA TYR A 113 -0.83 7.15 -4.24
C TYR A 113 -1.05 8.14 -5.38
N VAL A 114 -1.15 7.61 -6.59
CA VAL A 114 -1.46 8.40 -7.80
C VAL A 114 -2.87 8.05 -8.24
N ALA A 115 -3.80 8.96 -8.00
CA ALA A 115 -5.17 8.88 -8.50
C ALA A 115 -5.31 9.64 -9.82
N VAL A 116 -6.24 9.21 -10.65
CA VAL A 116 -6.70 9.90 -11.86
C VAL A 116 -8.18 10.20 -11.73
N ALA A 117 -8.68 11.24 -12.39
CA ALA A 117 -10.10 11.56 -12.39
C ALA A 117 -10.94 10.39 -12.95
N GLY A 118 -11.94 9.94 -12.19
CA GLY A 118 -12.75 8.75 -12.46
C GLY A 118 -12.10 7.43 -12.08
N GLY A 119 -10.87 7.43 -11.51
CA GLY A 119 -10.11 6.24 -11.12
C GLY A 119 -9.55 5.45 -12.31
N TRP A 120 -8.53 4.63 -12.05
CA TRP A 120 -7.96 3.73 -13.05
C TRP A 120 -8.94 2.60 -13.38
N GLN A 121 -9.18 2.40 -14.68
CA GLN A 121 -10.14 1.42 -15.19
C GLN A 121 -9.44 0.09 -15.43
N THR A 122 -9.64 -0.88 -14.52
CA THR A 122 -9.10 -2.23 -14.61
C THR A 122 -10.19 -3.25 -14.33
N PRO A 123 -10.03 -4.51 -14.76
CA PRO A 123 -11.00 -5.55 -14.46
C PRO A 123 -11.15 -5.80 -12.95
N TYR A 124 -12.34 -6.17 -12.51
CA TYR A 124 -12.56 -6.68 -11.18
C TYR A 124 -12.17 -8.15 -11.06
N SER A 125 -11.58 -8.50 -9.92
CA SER A 125 -11.29 -9.88 -9.55
C SER A 125 -11.78 -10.11 -8.13
N PHE A 126 -12.79 -10.96 -7.96
CA PHE A 126 -13.47 -11.19 -6.68
C PHE A 126 -13.95 -9.90 -6.00
N GLY A 127 -14.59 -9.01 -6.79
CA GLY A 127 -15.18 -7.76 -6.30
C GLY A 127 -14.20 -6.61 -6.05
N SER A 128 -12.91 -6.76 -6.36
CA SER A 128 -11.87 -5.74 -6.18
C SER A 128 -10.92 -5.66 -7.38
N ARG A 129 -10.30 -4.49 -7.57
CA ARG A 129 -9.23 -4.24 -8.55
C ARG A 129 -7.84 -4.38 -7.94
N SER A 130 -7.76 -4.51 -6.60
CA SER A 130 -6.49 -4.57 -5.88
C SER A 130 -5.60 -5.71 -6.35
N THR A 131 -4.36 -5.37 -6.65
CA THR A 131 -3.29 -6.31 -7.00
C THR A 131 -2.81 -7.03 -5.75
N VAL A 132 -2.86 -8.36 -5.76
CA VAL A 132 -2.15 -9.22 -4.80
C VAL A 132 -1.21 -10.13 -5.58
N VAL A 133 0.05 -9.76 -5.60
CA VAL A 133 1.07 -10.42 -6.45
C VAL A 133 1.22 -11.90 -6.11
N ARG A 134 1.25 -12.24 -4.83
CA ARG A 134 1.39 -13.62 -4.35
C ARG A 134 0.27 -14.54 -4.83
N GLU A 135 -0.95 -14.03 -4.84
CA GLU A 135 -2.14 -14.80 -5.23
C GLU A 135 -2.45 -14.71 -6.73
N LYS A 136 -1.68 -13.90 -7.46
CA LYS A 136 -1.84 -13.67 -8.90
C LYS A 136 -3.23 -13.17 -9.27
N ILE A 137 -3.80 -12.26 -8.48
CA ILE A 137 -5.15 -11.70 -8.69
C ILE A 137 -5.16 -10.17 -8.69
N GLY A 138 -6.14 -9.61 -9.41
CA GLY A 138 -6.32 -8.15 -9.55
C GLY A 138 -5.29 -7.48 -10.45
N GLY A 139 -5.24 -6.15 -10.40
CA GLY A 139 -4.37 -5.33 -11.24
C GLY A 139 -4.80 -5.32 -12.71
N LEU A 140 -3.86 -5.08 -13.61
CA LEU A 140 -4.10 -5.14 -15.06
C LEU A 140 -4.34 -6.59 -15.51
N SER A 141 -3.54 -7.51 -15.02
CA SER A 141 -3.66 -8.93 -15.34
C SER A 141 -3.01 -9.79 -14.26
N SER A 142 -3.74 -10.80 -13.78
CA SER A 142 -3.20 -11.89 -12.94
C SER A 142 -2.29 -11.43 -11.81
N GLY A 143 -2.62 -10.33 -11.13
CA GLY A 143 -1.85 -9.83 -9.98
C GLY A 143 -0.45 -9.31 -10.33
N ALA A 144 -0.18 -9.01 -11.59
CA ALA A 144 1.11 -8.45 -11.99
C ALA A 144 1.29 -7.02 -11.45
N ARG A 145 2.51 -6.70 -11.04
CA ARG A 145 2.94 -5.31 -10.86
C ARG A 145 2.95 -4.58 -12.20
N LEU A 146 2.89 -3.25 -12.16
CA LEU A 146 3.06 -2.46 -13.38
C LEU A 146 4.46 -2.67 -13.99
N THR A 147 4.50 -2.66 -15.31
CA THR A 147 5.72 -2.83 -16.12
C THR A 147 5.82 -1.71 -17.15
N ASP A 148 7.01 -1.55 -17.75
CA ASP A 148 7.21 -0.63 -18.87
C ASP A 148 6.22 -0.95 -20.01
N ASN A 149 5.66 0.10 -20.61
CA ASN A 149 4.70 0.07 -21.71
C ASN A 149 3.29 -0.41 -21.34
N ASP A 150 2.97 -0.63 -20.07
CA ASP A 150 1.59 -0.86 -19.66
C ASP A 150 0.71 0.35 -20.01
N LEU A 151 -0.49 0.08 -20.48
CA LEU A 151 -1.50 1.09 -20.79
C LEU A 151 -2.58 1.07 -19.71
N LEU A 152 -2.65 2.16 -18.94
CA LEU A 152 -3.62 2.34 -17.87
C LEU A 152 -4.84 3.10 -18.39
N ALA A 153 -5.95 2.41 -18.58
CA ALA A 153 -7.19 3.03 -19.02
C ALA A 153 -7.71 4.03 -17.98
N CYS A 154 -8.03 5.24 -18.43
CA CYS A 154 -8.61 6.31 -17.61
C CYS A 154 -9.57 7.17 -18.43
N ALA A 155 -10.40 7.96 -17.75
CA ALA A 155 -11.32 8.87 -18.39
C ALA A 155 -10.61 10.16 -18.87
N GLU A 156 -11.05 10.69 -19.99
CA GLU A 156 -10.78 12.07 -20.37
C GLU A 156 -11.62 13.00 -19.48
N THR A 157 -10.98 14.02 -18.91
CA THR A 157 -11.64 14.98 -18.03
C THR A 157 -11.09 16.37 -18.31
N THR A 158 -11.90 17.22 -18.91
CA THR A 158 -11.49 18.56 -19.36
C THR A 158 -11.73 19.66 -18.32
N ARG A 159 -12.63 19.39 -17.35
CA ARG A 159 -12.98 20.34 -16.28
C ARG A 159 -13.11 19.63 -14.95
N LEU A 160 -12.28 20.05 -13.99
CA LEU A 160 -12.37 19.67 -12.58
C LEU A 160 -12.00 20.88 -11.73
N GLN A 161 -12.69 21.06 -10.61
CA GLN A 161 -12.29 22.06 -9.63
C GLN A 161 -10.97 21.62 -8.97
N ARG A 162 -10.01 22.53 -8.87
CA ARG A 162 -8.75 22.28 -8.17
C ARG A 162 -8.98 22.32 -6.66
N TYR A 163 -8.48 21.31 -5.97
CA TYR A 163 -8.48 21.21 -4.52
C TYR A 163 -7.05 20.96 -4.01
N THR A 164 -6.77 21.52 -2.85
CA THR A 164 -5.52 21.28 -2.12
C THR A 164 -5.88 20.92 -0.69
N LEU A 165 -5.30 19.86 -0.15
CA LEU A 165 -5.41 19.55 1.27
C LEU A 165 -4.48 20.46 2.06
N THR A 166 -5.03 21.23 2.99
CA THR A 166 -4.25 22.10 3.86
C THR A 166 -3.22 21.30 4.66
N GLU A 167 -2.01 21.79 4.78
CA GLU A 167 -0.87 21.11 5.40
C GLU A 167 -1.18 20.57 6.82
N SER A 168 -1.97 21.30 7.60
CA SER A 168 -2.38 20.88 8.94
C SER A 168 -3.23 19.59 8.98
N TYR A 169 -3.77 19.16 7.84
CA TYR A 169 -4.55 17.91 7.71
C TYR A 169 -3.76 16.82 6.98
N GLN A 170 -2.55 17.10 6.52
CA GLN A 170 -1.71 16.10 5.87
C GLN A 170 -1.05 15.21 6.91
N PRO A 171 -1.07 13.87 6.73
CA PRO A 171 -0.34 12.95 7.60
C PRO A 171 1.16 13.28 7.67
N GLN A 172 1.72 13.19 8.88
CA GLN A 172 3.15 13.40 9.09
C GLN A 172 3.87 12.05 9.08
N TYR A 173 4.76 11.85 8.12
CA TYR A 173 5.57 10.65 8.00
C TYR A 173 6.89 10.84 8.76
N ALA A 174 6.88 10.48 10.05
CA ALA A 174 8.07 10.60 10.90
C ALA A 174 8.99 9.37 10.76
N ASN A 175 10.27 9.56 11.10
CA ASN A 175 11.24 8.45 11.19
C ASN A 175 11.10 7.61 12.45
N HIS A 176 10.22 8.03 13.37
CA HIS A 176 9.92 7.35 14.62
C HIS A 176 8.41 7.30 14.83
N ALA A 177 7.90 6.14 15.21
CA ALA A 177 6.49 5.97 15.54
C ALA A 177 6.35 5.08 16.79
N GLU A 178 5.46 5.47 17.68
CA GLU A 178 5.03 4.65 18.80
C GLU A 178 3.78 3.85 18.39
N LEU A 179 3.90 2.51 18.45
CA LEU A 179 2.80 1.61 18.11
C LEU A 179 2.25 0.97 19.37
N ARG A 180 0.96 1.22 19.65
CA ARG A 180 0.23 0.53 20.70
C ARG A 180 -0.22 -0.84 20.22
N VAL A 181 -0.01 -1.87 21.03
CA VAL A 181 -0.40 -3.24 20.73
C VAL A 181 -1.28 -3.82 21.84
N ILE A 182 -2.03 -4.87 21.50
CA ILE A 182 -2.87 -5.64 22.42
C ILE A 182 -2.30 -7.06 22.44
N LEU A 183 -2.16 -7.65 23.61
CA LEU A 183 -1.78 -9.06 23.72
C LEU A 183 -2.85 -9.95 23.09
N GLY A 184 -2.39 -10.89 22.25
CA GLY A 184 -3.27 -11.84 21.56
C GLY A 184 -3.80 -12.96 22.48
N TYR A 185 -4.68 -13.80 21.95
CA TYR A 185 -5.26 -14.93 22.69
C TYR A 185 -4.21 -15.93 23.16
N GLN A 186 -3.08 -16.01 22.45
CA GLN A 186 -1.98 -16.94 22.73
C GLN A 186 -0.96 -16.39 23.74
N GLN A 187 -1.21 -15.24 24.36
CA GLN A 187 -0.27 -14.63 25.31
C GLN A 187 0.19 -15.59 26.43
N ALA A 188 -0.68 -16.50 26.86
CA ALA A 188 -0.36 -17.47 27.91
C ALA A 188 0.68 -18.52 27.47
N LEU A 189 0.97 -18.65 26.16
CA LEU A 189 2.03 -19.52 25.65
C LEU A 189 3.43 -18.91 25.81
N PHE A 190 3.51 -17.63 26.16
CA PHE A 190 4.76 -16.89 26.40
C PHE A 190 4.93 -16.62 27.89
N SER A 191 6.10 -16.94 28.45
CA SER A 191 6.37 -16.63 29.84
C SER A 191 6.32 -15.11 30.09
N PRO A 192 6.04 -14.64 31.31
CA PRO A 192 6.09 -13.21 31.64
C PRO A 192 7.43 -12.56 31.31
N SER A 193 8.54 -13.27 31.49
CA SER A 193 9.88 -12.77 31.14
C SER A 193 10.05 -12.62 29.62
N THR A 194 9.51 -13.53 28.83
CA THR A 194 9.56 -13.45 27.36
C THR A 194 8.68 -12.32 26.83
N GLN A 195 7.49 -12.12 27.41
CA GLN A 195 6.64 -10.98 27.08
C GLN A 195 7.36 -9.65 27.40
N GLN A 196 7.96 -9.54 28.56
CA GLN A 196 8.75 -8.37 28.93
C GLN A 196 9.93 -8.16 27.97
N LEU A 197 10.63 -9.22 27.59
CA LEU A 197 11.74 -9.17 26.63
C LEU A 197 11.28 -8.58 25.29
N PHE A 198 10.12 -9.00 24.78
CA PHE A 198 9.56 -8.47 23.55
C PHE A 198 9.35 -6.94 23.62
N PHE A 199 8.76 -6.43 24.70
CA PHE A 199 8.46 -5.00 24.84
C PHE A 199 9.67 -4.12 25.18
N THR A 200 10.74 -4.69 25.71
CA THR A 200 11.94 -3.92 26.12
C THR A 200 13.11 -4.04 25.13
N SER A 201 12.99 -4.92 24.14
CA SER A 201 14.04 -5.14 23.14
C SER A 201 13.86 -4.24 21.91
N THR A 202 14.98 -3.96 21.27
CA THR A 202 15.00 -3.32 19.95
C THR A 202 14.95 -4.39 18.87
N TYR A 203 14.14 -4.15 17.86
CA TYR A 203 14.03 -4.98 16.66
C TYR A 203 14.37 -4.17 15.42
N THR A 204 15.02 -4.80 14.47
CA THR A 204 15.38 -4.21 13.18
C THR A 204 14.52 -4.79 12.08
N LEU A 205 13.99 -3.95 11.19
CA LEU A 205 13.29 -4.40 10.00
C LEU A 205 14.28 -5.05 9.03
N THR A 206 14.00 -6.28 8.60
CA THR A 206 14.83 -7.01 7.64
C THR A 206 14.49 -6.64 6.19
N ASP A 207 15.35 -7.03 5.25
CA ASP A 207 15.13 -6.92 3.80
C ASP A 207 13.98 -7.82 3.27
N ARG A 208 13.47 -8.73 4.11
CA ARG A 208 12.33 -9.62 3.81
C ARG A 208 10.98 -8.99 4.13
N ALA A 209 10.91 -7.66 4.22
CA ALA A 209 9.66 -6.94 4.41
C ALA A 209 8.96 -6.71 3.07
N ASP A 210 7.69 -7.10 3.01
CA ASP A 210 6.83 -6.89 1.84
C ASP A 210 5.39 -6.53 2.27
N ARG A 211 4.45 -6.61 1.34
CA ARG A 211 3.04 -6.34 1.63
C ARG A 211 2.34 -7.45 2.44
N MET A 212 2.96 -8.63 2.59
CA MET A 212 2.47 -9.69 3.48
C MET A 212 2.77 -9.39 4.95
N GLY A 213 3.99 -8.89 5.23
CA GLY A 213 4.42 -8.62 6.58
C GLY A 213 5.81 -8.02 6.69
N MET A 214 6.06 -7.38 7.80
CA MET A 214 7.34 -6.84 8.21
C MET A 214 8.04 -7.88 9.10
N ARG A 215 9.09 -8.51 8.60
CA ARG A 215 9.92 -9.42 9.39
C ARG A 215 10.93 -8.62 10.19
N LEU A 216 10.94 -8.87 11.49
CA LEU A 216 11.79 -8.19 12.44
C LEU A 216 12.90 -9.15 12.91
N GLU A 217 14.08 -8.62 13.20
CA GLU A 217 15.20 -9.33 13.76
C GLU A 217 15.66 -8.66 15.05
N GLY A 218 15.85 -9.44 16.11
CA GLY A 218 16.22 -8.94 17.44
C GLY A 218 16.29 -10.04 18.50
N ALA A 219 15.93 -9.71 19.72
CA ALA A 219 15.89 -10.67 20.82
C ALA A 219 14.91 -11.82 20.47
N ASN A 220 15.33 -13.05 20.77
CA ASN A 220 14.53 -14.24 20.52
C ASN A 220 13.34 -14.32 21.50
N VAL A 221 12.13 -14.24 20.99
CA VAL A 221 10.88 -14.36 21.74
C VAL A 221 10.48 -15.83 21.79
N ALA A 222 11.02 -16.58 22.73
CA ALA A 222 10.75 -18.01 22.86
C ALA A 222 9.28 -18.26 23.22
N CYS A 223 8.62 -19.16 22.48
CA CYS A 223 7.26 -19.62 22.76
C CYS A 223 7.27 -21.05 23.31
N GLY A 224 6.31 -21.37 24.18
CA GLY A 224 6.14 -22.71 24.75
C GLY A 224 5.69 -23.77 23.74
N THR A 225 5.28 -23.34 22.52
CA THR A 225 4.92 -24.24 21.41
C THR A 225 5.44 -23.67 20.09
N SER A 226 5.85 -24.55 19.17
CA SER A 226 6.28 -24.16 17.83
C SER A 226 5.16 -24.25 16.77
N GLN A 227 4.04 -24.88 17.13
CA GLN A 227 2.91 -25.11 16.23
C GLN A 227 1.60 -25.05 16.99
N MET A 228 0.57 -24.55 16.33
CA MET A 228 -0.80 -24.54 16.80
C MET A 228 -1.76 -24.81 15.64
N LEU A 229 -3.02 -25.09 15.94
CA LEU A 229 -4.04 -25.19 14.91
C LEU A 229 -4.16 -23.85 14.19
N SER A 230 -4.25 -23.91 12.86
CA SER A 230 -4.41 -22.72 12.05
C SER A 230 -5.72 -22.02 12.37
N GLU A 231 -5.65 -20.71 12.59
CA GLU A 231 -6.78 -19.84 12.85
C GLU A 231 -6.77 -18.60 11.96
N GLY A 232 -7.87 -17.86 11.92
CA GLY A 232 -7.97 -16.63 11.14
C GLY A 232 -7.03 -15.55 11.66
N ILE A 233 -6.33 -14.84 10.76
CA ILE A 233 -5.33 -13.86 11.11
C ILE A 233 -5.82 -12.43 10.82
N CYS A 234 -5.71 -11.53 11.81
CA CYS A 234 -6.04 -10.14 11.66
C CYS A 234 -4.92 -9.35 10.96
N HIS A 235 -5.28 -8.23 10.32
CA HIS A 235 -4.33 -7.20 9.91
C HIS A 235 -3.65 -6.61 11.15
N GLY A 236 -2.32 -6.45 11.09
CA GLY A 236 -1.51 -5.96 12.22
C GLY A 236 -1.20 -7.01 13.28
N ALA A 237 -1.64 -8.27 13.12
CA ALA A 237 -1.22 -9.34 14.01
C ALA A 237 0.32 -9.48 14.00
N ILE A 238 0.89 -9.70 15.18
CA ILE A 238 2.33 -9.99 15.34
C ILE A 238 2.43 -11.48 15.62
N GLN A 239 2.96 -12.23 14.68
CA GLN A 239 3.22 -13.66 14.82
C GLN A 239 4.65 -13.90 15.27
N ILE A 240 4.83 -14.90 16.13
CA ILE A 240 6.14 -15.34 16.61
C ILE A 240 6.37 -16.79 16.13
N PRO A 241 7.02 -17.01 14.98
CA PRO A 241 7.39 -18.32 14.51
C PRO A 241 8.40 -19.02 15.42
N ALA A 242 8.74 -20.28 15.11
CA ALA A 242 9.62 -21.11 15.93
C ALA A 242 11.06 -20.54 16.11
N ASP A 243 11.50 -19.66 15.20
CA ASP A 243 12.78 -18.95 15.32
C ASP A 243 12.75 -17.79 16.33
N GLY A 244 11.57 -17.48 16.89
CA GLY A 244 11.38 -16.41 17.87
C GLY A 244 11.49 -15.00 17.29
N GLN A 245 11.49 -14.83 15.96
CA GLN A 245 11.58 -13.51 15.32
C GLN A 245 10.20 -12.99 14.92
N PRO A 246 9.79 -11.80 15.41
CA PRO A 246 8.44 -11.30 15.18
C PRO A 246 8.17 -10.96 13.71
N ILE A 247 6.93 -11.19 13.26
CA ILE A 247 6.44 -10.79 11.95
C ILE A 247 5.15 -9.99 12.14
N VAL A 248 5.17 -8.70 11.76
CA VAL A 248 3.97 -7.85 11.77
C VAL A 248 3.23 -8.03 10.44
N LEU A 249 2.02 -8.57 10.47
CA LEU A 249 1.27 -8.94 9.28
C LEU A 249 0.51 -7.77 8.67
N LEU A 250 0.60 -7.62 7.34
CA LEU A 250 0.05 -6.51 6.58
C LEU A 250 -1.11 -6.95 5.65
N ASN A 251 -1.43 -6.13 4.64
CA ASN A 251 -2.62 -6.28 3.80
C ASN A 251 -2.66 -7.56 2.98
N ASP A 252 -1.50 -8.03 2.48
CA ASP A 252 -1.41 -9.23 1.63
C ASP A 252 -1.04 -10.49 2.46
N ARG A 253 -1.22 -10.45 3.81
CA ARG A 253 -0.99 -11.58 4.71
C ARG A 253 -1.83 -12.79 4.32
N GLN A 254 -1.42 -13.97 4.76
CA GLN A 254 -2.26 -15.17 4.67
C GLN A 254 -3.56 -14.99 5.47
N THR A 255 -4.62 -15.69 5.05
CA THR A 255 -5.94 -15.64 5.72
C THR A 255 -5.99 -16.45 7.01
N ILE A 256 -5.18 -17.50 7.10
CA ILE A 256 -5.02 -18.37 8.28
C ILE A 256 -3.54 -18.59 8.56
N GLY A 257 -3.19 -18.86 9.81
CA GLY A 257 -1.83 -19.19 10.24
C GLY A 257 -1.81 -20.04 11.50
N GLY A 258 -0.73 -20.78 11.67
CA GLY A 258 -0.52 -21.72 12.77
C GLY A 258 0.68 -21.36 13.66
N TYR A 259 1.01 -20.08 13.78
CA TYR A 259 2.01 -19.57 14.72
C TYR A 259 1.34 -18.68 15.78
N PRO A 260 1.79 -18.77 17.05
CA PRO A 260 1.29 -17.89 18.11
C PRO A 260 1.68 -16.43 17.87
#